data_3ae0300ba667356f8009b2085286e169
#
_entry.id   3ae0300ba667356f8009b2085286e169
#
_cell.length_a   1.000
_cell.length_b   1.000
_cell.length_c   1.000
_cell.angle_alpha   90.00
_cell.angle_beta   90.00
_cell.angle_gamma   90.00
#
_symmetry.space_group_name_H-M   'P 1'
#
loop_
_entity.id
_entity.type
_entity.pdbx_description
1 polymer ?
#
loop_
_entity_poly.entity_id
_entity_poly.type
_entity_poly.pdbx_seq_one_letter_code
_entity_poly.pdbx_strand_id
1 'polypeptide(L)'
;MLLLDEPSLGLSPLLSGELFRALGRIRGDGIGVLLVEQNARKSLAIADRGYLIENGRIVGSGLAAALASDPAVQRAYLGGAR
;
A
#
# COMPACT_ATOMS: atom_id res chain seq x y z
N MET A 1 -17.00 5.16 2.05
CA MET A 1 -15.71 4.50 1.80
C MET A 1 -15.18 4.91 0.43
N LEU A 2 -13.90 5.17 0.35
CA LEU A 2 -13.23 5.52 -0.91
C LEU A 2 -12.53 4.29 -1.47
N LEU A 3 -12.80 3.95 -2.74
CA LEU A 3 -12.19 2.81 -3.42
C LEU A 3 -11.31 3.33 -4.54
N LEU A 4 -10.03 2.92 -4.54
CA LEU A 4 -9.07 3.36 -5.54
C LEU A 4 -8.30 2.17 -6.10
N ASP A 5 -8.20 2.09 -7.42
CA ASP A 5 -7.50 1.03 -8.12
C ASP A 5 -6.30 1.62 -8.84
N GLU A 6 -5.12 1.34 -8.32
CA GLU A 6 -3.83 1.79 -8.85
C GLU A 6 -3.78 3.30 -9.14
N PRO A 7 -4.13 4.15 -8.17
CA PRO A 7 -4.22 5.58 -8.42
C PRO A 7 -2.87 6.24 -8.72
N SER A 8 -1.75 5.62 -8.36
CA SER A 8 -0.43 6.19 -8.65
C SER A 8 0.13 5.79 -10.00
N LEU A 9 -0.58 4.92 -10.75
CA LEU A 9 -0.09 4.44 -12.03
C LEU A 9 0.11 5.61 -13.00
N GLY A 10 1.31 5.71 -13.56
CA GLY A 10 1.64 6.77 -14.51
C GLY A 10 2.05 8.10 -13.89
N LEU A 11 1.99 8.22 -12.57
CA LEU A 11 2.41 9.46 -11.89
C LEU A 11 3.91 9.49 -11.65
N SER A 12 4.49 10.68 -11.68
CA SER A 12 5.89 10.87 -11.29
C SER A 12 6.07 10.54 -9.80
N PRO A 13 7.30 10.27 -9.35
CA PRO A 13 7.54 10.02 -7.92
C PRO A 13 7.05 11.15 -7.01
N LEU A 14 7.19 12.40 -7.45
CA LEU A 14 6.73 13.55 -6.67
C LEU A 14 5.22 13.53 -6.52
N LEU A 15 4.51 13.34 -7.62
CA LEU A 15 3.04 13.32 -7.60
C LEU A 15 2.51 12.10 -6.86
N SER A 16 3.16 10.94 -6.99
CA SER A 16 2.83 9.76 -6.20
C SER A 16 2.93 10.04 -4.71
N GLY A 17 4.03 10.69 -4.29
CA GLY A 17 4.21 11.05 -2.90
C GLY A 17 3.10 11.96 -2.37
N GLU A 18 2.68 12.93 -3.18
CA GLU A 18 1.60 13.83 -2.80
C GLU A 18 0.26 13.09 -2.71
N LEU A 19 0.01 12.17 -3.65
CA LEU A 19 -1.18 11.34 -3.62
C LEU A 19 -1.27 10.53 -2.33
N PHE A 20 -0.20 9.84 -1.97
CA PHE A 20 -0.21 9.01 -0.76
C PHE A 20 -0.34 9.83 0.51
N ARG A 21 0.25 11.02 0.56
CA ARG A 21 0.05 11.93 1.69
C ARG A 21 -1.41 12.36 1.80
N ALA A 22 -2.05 12.66 0.67
CA ALA A 22 -3.47 13.03 0.66
C ALA A 22 -4.35 11.88 1.15
N LEU A 23 -4.05 10.65 0.72
CA LEU A 23 -4.79 9.46 1.16
C LEU A 23 -4.64 9.23 2.66
N GLY A 24 -3.44 9.46 3.18
CA GLY A 24 -3.22 9.37 4.63
C GLY A 24 -4.05 10.37 5.41
N ARG A 25 -4.20 11.59 4.90
CA ARG A 25 -5.04 12.61 5.53
C ARG A 25 -6.51 12.22 5.50
N ILE A 26 -6.98 11.71 4.38
CA ILE A 26 -8.38 11.26 4.22
C ILE A 26 -8.69 10.16 5.23
N ARG A 27 -7.79 9.20 5.36
CA ARG A 27 -7.93 8.13 6.35
C ARG A 27 -7.95 8.70 7.76
N GLY A 28 -7.09 9.68 8.05
CA GLY A 28 -7.03 10.32 9.35
C GLY A 28 -8.31 11.06 9.71
N ASP A 29 -9.10 11.47 8.72
CA ASP A 29 -10.40 12.11 8.92
C ASP A 29 -11.52 11.10 9.15
N GLY A 30 -11.20 9.82 9.30
CA GLY A 30 -12.18 8.79 9.62
C GLY A 30 -12.85 8.19 8.40
N ILE A 31 -12.38 8.50 7.20
CA ILE A 31 -12.93 7.93 5.97
C ILE A 31 -12.23 6.62 5.66
N GLY A 32 -12.99 5.54 5.50
CA GLY A 32 -12.41 4.26 5.10
C GLY A 32 -11.88 4.32 3.68
N VAL A 33 -10.68 3.77 3.46
CA VAL A 33 -10.04 3.74 2.15
C VAL A 33 -9.64 2.31 1.82
N LEU A 34 -10.08 1.82 0.65
CA LEU A 34 -9.59 0.56 0.10
C LEU A 34 -8.73 0.90 -1.11
N LEU A 35 -7.47 0.55 -1.03
CA LEU A 35 -6.47 0.91 -2.02
C LEU A 35 -5.88 -0.34 -2.64
N VAL A 36 -5.95 -0.45 -3.97
CA VAL A 36 -5.27 -1.50 -4.73
C VAL A 36 -4.07 -0.84 -5.41
N GLU A 37 -2.87 -1.30 -5.10
CA GLU A 37 -1.65 -0.63 -5.55
C GLU A 37 -0.50 -1.61 -5.71
N GLN A 38 0.33 -1.38 -6.72
CA GLN A 38 1.58 -2.12 -6.88
C GLN A 38 2.70 -1.55 -6.01
N ASN A 39 2.62 -0.27 -5.67
CA ASN A 39 3.61 0.38 -4.83
C ASN A 39 3.39 -0.01 -3.37
N ALA A 40 3.90 -1.20 -3.02
CA ALA A 40 3.65 -1.78 -1.71
C ALA A 40 4.26 -0.94 -0.58
N ARG A 41 5.45 -0.40 -0.80
CA ARG A 41 6.13 0.39 0.24
C ARG A 41 5.29 1.60 0.67
N LYS A 42 4.82 2.38 -0.31
CA LYS A 42 4.02 3.57 -0.01
C LYS A 42 2.65 3.21 0.54
N SER A 43 2.05 2.14 0.01
CA SER A 43 0.73 1.69 0.46
C SER A 43 0.77 1.24 1.92
N LEU A 44 1.75 0.42 2.29
CA LEU A 44 1.88 -0.07 3.65
C LEU A 44 2.20 1.05 4.64
N ALA A 45 2.86 2.11 4.17
CA ALA A 45 3.19 3.24 5.03
C ALA A 45 1.95 4.01 5.51
N ILE A 46 0.85 3.97 4.76
CA ILE A 46 -0.38 4.69 5.12
C ILE A 46 -1.53 3.77 5.51
N ALA A 47 -1.39 2.47 5.33
CA ALA A 47 -2.46 1.51 5.56
C ALA A 47 -2.47 1.03 7.01
N ASP A 48 -3.63 0.55 7.45
CA ASP A 48 -3.77 -0.16 8.71
C ASP A 48 -3.52 -1.65 8.51
N ARG A 49 -4.06 -2.19 7.42
CA ARG A 49 -3.94 -3.61 7.07
C ARG A 49 -3.62 -3.75 5.60
N GLY A 50 -3.02 -4.87 5.25
CA GLY A 50 -2.73 -5.19 3.87
C GLY A 50 -3.11 -6.61 3.51
N TYR A 51 -3.38 -6.82 2.24
CA TYR A 51 -3.61 -8.12 1.64
C TYR A 51 -2.69 -8.24 0.43
N LEU A 52 -1.91 -9.32 0.38
CA LEU A 52 -1.01 -9.58 -0.73
C LEU A 52 -1.71 -10.48 -1.72
N ILE A 53 -1.78 -10.06 -2.97
CA ILE A 53 -2.50 -10.79 -4.01
C ILE A 53 -1.55 -11.18 -5.12
N GLU A 54 -1.56 -12.47 -5.49
CA GLU A 54 -0.80 -13.01 -6.61
C GLU A 54 -1.70 -13.93 -7.42
N ASN A 55 -1.73 -13.73 -8.73
CA ASN A 55 -2.51 -14.56 -9.64
C ASN A 55 -3.98 -14.68 -9.21
N GLY A 56 -4.57 -13.58 -8.76
CA GLY A 56 -5.96 -13.54 -8.35
C GLY A 56 -6.25 -14.18 -6.99
N ARG A 57 -5.21 -14.50 -6.21
CA ARG A 57 -5.37 -15.17 -4.91
C ARG A 57 -4.71 -14.37 -3.81
N ILE A 58 -5.33 -14.35 -2.65
CA ILE A 58 -4.71 -13.75 -1.46
C ILE A 58 -3.66 -14.73 -0.93
N VAL A 59 -2.41 -14.29 -0.92
CA VAL A 59 -1.29 -15.12 -0.46
C VAL A 59 -0.74 -14.64 0.88
N GLY A 60 -1.24 -13.54 1.41
CA GLY A 60 -0.83 -13.05 2.72
C GLY A 60 -1.70 -11.91 3.16
N SER A 61 -1.80 -11.71 4.46
CA SER A 61 -2.56 -10.59 5.02
C SER A 61 -2.08 -10.32 6.44
N GLY A 62 -2.39 -9.13 6.93
CA GLY A 62 -2.05 -8.75 8.29
C GLY A 62 -2.02 -7.26 8.49
N LEU A 63 -1.58 -6.85 9.66
CA LEU A 63 -1.34 -5.44 9.95
C LEU A 63 -0.24 -4.91 9.03
N ALA A 64 -0.42 -3.69 8.54
CA ALA A 64 0.54 -3.10 7.61
C ALA A 64 1.93 -3.03 8.20
N ALA A 65 2.06 -2.69 9.49
CA ALA A 65 3.37 -2.64 10.15
C ALA A 65 4.05 -4.00 10.18
N ALA A 66 3.27 -5.07 10.41
CA ALA A 66 3.83 -6.43 10.42
C ALA A 66 4.28 -6.86 9.03
N LEU A 67 3.48 -6.54 8.00
CA LEU A 67 3.85 -6.86 6.62
C LEU A 67 5.11 -6.09 6.20
N ALA A 68 5.19 -4.82 6.56
CA ALA A 68 6.35 -4.00 6.22
C ALA A 68 7.64 -4.50 6.86
N SER A 69 7.54 -5.18 8.00
CA SER A 69 8.69 -5.71 8.73
C SER A 69 9.02 -7.16 8.36
N ASP A 70 8.17 -7.82 7.60
CA ASP A 70 8.36 -9.23 7.24
C ASP A 70 9.46 -9.35 6.19
N PRO A 71 10.55 -10.10 6.46
CA PRO A 71 11.63 -10.24 5.48
C PRO A 71 11.19 -10.83 4.14
N ALA A 72 10.24 -11.75 4.15
CA ALA A 72 9.74 -12.34 2.91
C ALA A 72 8.98 -11.30 2.07
N VAL A 73 8.18 -10.46 2.74
CA VAL A 73 7.46 -9.36 2.07
C VAL A 73 8.45 -8.35 1.53
N GLN A 74 9.47 -8.00 2.30
CA GLN A 74 10.49 -7.05 1.85
C GLN A 74 11.19 -7.54 0.58
N ARG A 75 11.55 -8.83 0.52
CA ARG A 75 12.19 -9.39 -0.66
C ARG A 75 11.27 -9.42 -1.87
N ALA A 76 10.01 -9.77 -1.67
CA ALA A 76 9.08 -9.98 -2.78
C ALA A 76 8.45 -8.70 -3.29
N TYR A 77 8.18 -7.73 -2.41
CA TYR A 77 7.33 -6.59 -2.76
C TYR A 77 7.93 -5.21 -2.48
N LEU A 78 8.92 -5.11 -1.59
CA LEU A 78 9.43 -3.81 -1.15
C LEU A 78 10.79 -3.45 -1.73
N GLY A 79 11.17 -4.08 -2.83
CA GLY A 79 12.43 -3.74 -3.50
C GLY A 79 13.66 -4.40 -2.92
N GLY A 80 13.44 -5.43 -2.14
CA GLY A 80 14.51 -6.25 -1.66
C GLY A 80 15.15 -5.76 -0.37
N ALA A 81 15.82 -6.67 0.25
CA ALA A 81 16.59 -6.41 1.44
C ALA A 81 17.98 -6.00 1.02
N ARG A 82 18.37 -4.89 1.43
CA ARG A 82 19.72 -4.44 1.18
C ARG A 82 20.30 -3.96 2.45
#